data_ca7c82e3c677d2e8b1f81ae8a93d4c82
#
_entry.id   ca7c82e3c677d2e8b1f81ae8a93d4c82
#
_cell.length_a   1.000
_cell.length_b   1.000
_cell.length_c   1.000
_cell.angle_alpha   90.00
_cell.angle_beta   90.00
_cell.angle_gamma   90.00
#
_symmetry.space_group_name_H-M   'P 1'
#
loop_
_entity.id
_entity.type
_entity.pdbx_description
1 polymer ?
#
loop_
_entity_poly.entity_id
_entity_poly.type
_entity_poly.pdbx_seq_one_letter_code
_entity_poly.pdbx_strand_id
1 'polypeptide(L)'
;MKIKNIFYIISFVLLSSCNYLDVEPTGKVIPEKVTEFRAMMTSAYSKFPNYKHLLSLRADETFPFTGEYSAYDRFVDFAIWNDNSPSMTETYPWVTLYNTIFYTNSVIDDVMSSEVDTYDDTKEQIKAEALLLRAYAHFELLNLYAVPYNASTAAS
;
A
#
# COMPACT_ATOMS: atom_id res chain seq x y z
N MET A 1 40.74 40.27 17.93
CA MET A 1 39.41 39.68 17.64
C MET A 1 38.98 38.94 18.91
N LYS A 2 37.88 39.33 19.56
CA LYS A 2 37.49 38.82 20.88
C LYS A 2 36.99 37.37 20.76
N ILE A 3 37.42 36.45 21.61
CA ILE A 3 37.10 35.03 21.66
C ILE A 3 35.58 34.79 21.51
N LYS A 4 34.76 35.69 22.04
CA LYS A 4 33.28 35.64 21.86
C LYS A 4 32.83 35.64 20.39
N ASN A 5 33.49 36.41 19.51
CA ASN A 5 33.09 36.49 18.10
C ASN A 5 33.45 35.19 17.34
N ILE A 6 34.51 34.50 17.75
CA ILE A 6 34.91 33.22 17.18
C ILE A 6 33.87 32.14 17.56
N PHE A 7 33.36 32.17 18.79
CA PHE A 7 32.33 31.23 19.24
C PHE A 7 30.99 31.38 18.46
N TYR A 8 30.58 32.62 18.14
CA TYR A 8 29.38 32.86 17.31
C TYR A 8 29.56 32.40 15.87
N ILE A 9 30.76 32.56 15.30
CA ILE A 9 31.04 32.10 13.92
C ILE A 9 31.04 30.58 13.86
N ILE A 10 31.62 29.89 14.84
CA ILE A 10 31.58 28.40 14.90
C ILE A 10 30.17 27.89 15.11
N SER A 11 29.36 28.53 15.96
CA SER A 11 27.96 28.16 16.18
C SER A 11 27.12 28.34 14.92
N PHE A 12 27.37 29.36 14.12
CA PHE A 12 26.64 29.61 12.87
C PHE A 12 26.98 28.58 11.76
N VAL A 13 28.24 28.14 11.68
CA VAL A 13 28.70 27.12 10.73
C VAL A 13 28.11 25.74 11.03
N LEU A 14 27.84 25.43 12.31
CA LEU A 14 27.24 24.14 12.72
C LEU A 14 25.75 24.05 12.37
N LEU A 15 25.06 25.17 12.10
CA LEU A 15 23.66 25.19 11.73
C LEU A 15 23.41 24.99 10.23
N SER A 16 24.44 25.05 9.38
CA SER A 16 24.32 24.89 7.93
C SER A 16 24.51 23.43 7.43
N SER A 17 24.58 22.45 8.34
CA SER A 17 24.88 21.05 8.01
C SER A 17 23.65 20.20 7.61
N CYS A 18 22.47 20.80 7.40
CA CYS A 18 21.24 20.01 7.15
C CYS A 18 21.11 19.41 5.73
N ASN A 19 21.91 19.81 4.75
CA ASN A 19 21.80 19.27 3.38
C ASN A 19 22.57 17.94 3.15
N TYR A 20 23.29 17.44 4.13
CA TYR A 20 24.05 16.17 3.96
C TYR A 20 23.18 14.93 4.05
N LEU A 21 21.93 15.05 4.55
CA LEU A 21 21.02 13.92 4.73
C LEU A 21 20.06 13.70 3.56
N ASP A 22 20.12 14.52 2.52
CA ASP A 22 19.34 14.35 1.30
C ASP A 22 20.02 13.33 0.38
N VAL A 23 20.15 12.11 0.88
CA VAL A 23 20.66 10.98 0.09
C VAL A 23 19.50 10.42 -0.69
N GLU A 24 19.47 10.71 -2.00
CA GLU A 24 18.56 10.01 -2.91
C GLU A 24 18.78 8.50 -2.79
N PRO A 25 17.72 7.71 -2.54
CA PRO A 25 17.86 6.27 -2.39
C PRO A 25 18.34 5.67 -3.72
N THR A 26 19.57 5.18 -3.76
CA THR A 26 20.13 4.52 -4.94
C THR A 26 19.25 3.33 -5.34
N GLY A 27 18.76 3.34 -6.59
CA GLY A 27 17.94 2.27 -7.15
C GLY A 27 16.42 2.44 -7.00
N LYS A 28 15.93 3.58 -6.51
CA LYS A 28 14.51 3.96 -6.58
C LYS A 28 14.36 5.19 -7.47
N VAL A 29 13.47 5.10 -8.44
CA VAL A 29 13.07 6.27 -9.23
C VAL A 29 12.06 7.06 -8.39
N ILE A 30 12.38 8.33 -8.12
CA ILE A 30 11.42 9.28 -7.56
C ILE A 30 10.65 9.83 -8.76
N PRO A 31 9.33 9.62 -8.84
CA PRO A 31 8.55 10.10 -9.98
C PRO A 31 8.51 11.62 -10.02
N GLU A 32 8.84 12.21 -11.16
CA GLU A 32 8.79 13.65 -11.40
C GLU A 32 7.76 14.02 -12.47
N LYS A 33 7.39 13.07 -13.34
CA LYS A 33 6.54 13.28 -14.51
C LYS A 33 5.20 12.56 -14.40
N VAL A 34 4.20 13.11 -15.08
CA VAL A 34 2.84 12.54 -15.10
C VAL A 34 2.84 11.10 -15.60
N THR A 35 3.63 10.78 -16.64
CA THR A 35 3.75 9.40 -17.16
C THR A 35 4.34 8.43 -16.14
N GLU A 36 5.26 8.88 -15.28
CA GLU A 36 5.85 8.05 -14.23
C GLU A 36 4.85 7.76 -13.10
N PHE A 37 4.03 8.74 -12.72
CA PHE A 37 2.92 8.53 -11.79
C PHE A 37 1.86 7.60 -12.37
N ARG A 38 1.56 7.68 -13.67
CA ARG A 38 0.69 6.72 -14.36
C ARG A 38 1.27 5.31 -14.31
N ALA A 39 2.57 5.14 -14.55
CA ALA A 39 3.24 3.85 -14.46
C ALA A 39 3.19 3.28 -13.01
N MET A 40 3.33 4.14 -12.00
CA MET A 40 3.18 3.77 -10.59
C MET A 40 1.76 3.29 -10.29
N MET A 41 0.72 3.98 -10.77
CA MET A 41 -0.67 3.55 -10.62
C MET A 41 -0.93 2.21 -11.33
N THR A 42 -0.41 2.02 -12.55
CA THR A 42 -0.51 0.76 -13.28
C THR A 42 0.12 -0.38 -12.47
N SER A 43 1.27 -0.12 -11.84
CA SER A 43 1.91 -1.08 -10.94
C SER A 43 1.06 -1.38 -9.70
N ALA A 44 0.41 -0.37 -9.11
CA ALA A 44 -0.48 -0.55 -7.97
C ALA A 44 -1.70 -1.41 -8.33
N TYR A 45 -2.32 -1.18 -9.49
CA TYR A 45 -3.42 -1.99 -10.00
C TYR A 45 -3.01 -3.44 -10.27
N SER A 46 -1.87 -3.66 -10.93
CA SER A 46 -1.40 -4.99 -11.27
C SER A 46 -1.04 -5.84 -10.05
N LYS A 47 -0.66 -5.19 -8.95
CA LYS A 47 -0.34 -5.84 -7.66
C LYS A 47 -1.53 -5.94 -6.74
N PHE A 48 -2.68 -5.37 -7.09
CA PHE A 48 -3.88 -5.49 -6.27
C PHE A 48 -4.28 -6.97 -6.16
N PRO A 49 -4.49 -7.50 -4.94
CA PRO A 49 -4.61 -8.94 -4.75
C PRO A 49 -5.93 -9.49 -5.31
N ASN A 50 -5.83 -10.62 -5.99
CA ASN A 50 -6.98 -11.38 -6.48
C ASN A 50 -7.29 -12.56 -5.53
N TYR A 51 -7.98 -12.29 -4.44
CA TYR A 51 -8.32 -13.31 -3.41
C TYR A 51 -9.83 -13.57 -3.26
N LYS A 52 -10.67 -12.79 -3.91
CA LYS A 52 -12.15 -12.88 -3.74
C LYS A 52 -12.71 -14.24 -4.12
N HIS A 53 -12.07 -14.94 -5.06
CA HIS A 53 -12.44 -16.31 -5.40
C HIS A 53 -12.29 -17.28 -4.22
N LEU A 54 -11.39 -17.00 -3.28
CA LEU A 54 -11.23 -17.82 -2.07
C LEU A 54 -12.37 -17.59 -1.07
N LEU A 55 -12.90 -16.36 -1.01
CA LEU A 55 -14.04 -16.06 -0.15
C LEU A 55 -15.30 -16.78 -0.61
N SER A 56 -15.46 -17.04 -1.90
CA SER A 56 -16.60 -17.79 -2.45
C SER A 56 -16.61 -19.26 -1.97
N LEU A 57 -15.45 -19.82 -1.57
CA LEU A 57 -15.37 -21.14 -0.99
C LEU A 57 -16.00 -21.23 0.41
N ARG A 58 -16.21 -20.10 1.09
CA ARG A 58 -16.90 -20.02 2.38
C ARG A 58 -18.41 -19.82 2.23
N ALA A 59 -18.89 -19.65 0.99
CA ALA A 59 -20.30 -19.62 0.69
C ALA A 59 -20.83 -21.04 0.44
N ASP A 60 -22.14 -21.25 0.68
CA ASP A 60 -22.78 -22.57 0.54
C ASP A 60 -22.90 -23.05 -0.92
N GLU A 61 -22.53 -22.19 -1.88
CA GLU A 61 -22.70 -22.44 -3.32
C GLU A 61 -21.58 -23.28 -3.95
N THR A 62 -20.40 -23.34 -3.30
CA THR A 62 -19.22 -24.03 -3.84
C THR A 62 -18.55 -24.88 -2.77
N PHE A 63 -18.18 -26.09 -3.13
CA PHE A 63 -17.38 -26.98 -2.28
C PHE A 63 -16.17 -27.49 -3.08
N PRO A 64 -14.93 -27.39 -2.54
CA PRO A 64 -13.77 -27.92 -3.23
C PRO A 64 -13.87 -29.45 -3.31
N PHE A 65 -13.62 -30.00 -4.50
CA PHE A 65 -13.55 -31.44 -4.68
C PHE A 65 -12.33 -31.99 -3.92
N THR A 66 -12.59 -32.85 -2.94
CA THR A 66 -11.56 -33.53 -2.15
C THR A 66 -11.10 -34.79 -2.88
N GLY A 67 -10.21 -34.60 -3.89
CA GLY A 67 -9.50 -35.74 -4.52
C GLY A 67 -8.13 -35.90 -3.92
N GLU A 68 -7.38 -36.94 -4.35
CA GLU A 68 -6.05 -37.34 -3.83
C GLU A 68 -4.91 -36.28 -4.03
N TYR A 69 -5.22 -35.01 -4.30
CA TYR A 69 -4.24 -33.99 -4.60
C TYR A 69 -4.07 -33.02 -3.41
N SER A 70 -2.97 -33.17 -2.70
CA SER A 70 -2.54 -32.28 -1.59
C SER A 70 -2.48 -30.78 -1.94
N ALA A 71 -2.40 -30.43 -3.23
CA ALA A 71 -2.45 -29.05 -3.68
C ALA A 71 -3.79 -28.33 -3.39
N TYR A 72 -4.85 -29.08 -3.08
CA TYR A 72 -6.18 -28.56 -2.78
C TYR A 72 -6.48 -28.44 -1.28
N ASP A 73 -5.61 -28.90 -0.41
CA ASP A 73 -5.85 -28.91 1.04
C ASP A 73 -6.14 -27.50 1.58
N ARG A 74 -5.45 -26.47 1.06
CA ARG A 74 -5.72 -25.07 1.43
C ARG A 74 -7.14 -24.61 1.08
N PHE A 75 -7.72 -25.10 -0.02
CA PHE A 75 -9.10 -24.74 -0.41
C PHE A 75 -10.12 -25.44 0.48
N VAL A 76 -9.82 -26.65 0.92
CA VAL A 76 -10.62 -27.37 1.91
C VAL A 76 -10.61 -26.64 3.24
N ASP A 77 -9.45 -26.22 3.72
CA ASP A 77 -9.32 -25.45 4.95
C ASP A 77 -10.14 -24.14 4.91
N PHE A 78 -10.16 -23.46 3.76
CA PHE A 78 -11.03 -22.29 3.55
C PHE A 78 -12.51 -22.64 3.64
N ALA A 79 -12.94 -23.71 2.95
CA ALA A 79 -14.34 -24.11 2.90
C ALA A 79 -14.88 -24.56 4.27
N ILE A 80 -14.07 -25.20 5.08
CA ILE A 80 -14.46 -25.66 6.42
C ILE A 80 -14.17 -24.66 7.55
N TRP A 81 -13.76 -23.42 7.20
CA TRP A 81 -13.46 -22.35 8.17
C TRP A 81 -12.35 -22.70 9.16
N ASN A 82 -11.34 -23.45 8.72
CA ASN A 82 -10.18 -23.81 9.54
C ASN A 82 -9.18 -22.65 9.60
N ASP A 83 -9.39 -21.70 10.50
CA ASP A 83 -8.57 -20.50 10.64
C ASP A 83 -7.17 -20.77 11.24
N ASN A 84 -6.89 -21.99 11.71
CA ASN A 84 -5.59 -22.37 12.25
C ASN A 84 -4.68 -23.04 11.20
N SER A 85 -5.10 -23.16 9.96
CA SER A 85 -4.28 -23.76 8.90
C SER A 85 -3.07 -22.88 8.57
N PRO A 86 -1.84 -23.43 8.51
CA PRO A 86 -0.65 -22.70 8.08
C PRO A 86 -0.78 -22.09 6.67
N SER A 87 -1.57 -22.73 5.80
CA SER A 87 -1.82 -22.25 4.43
C SER A 87 -2.67 -20.97 4.38
N MET A 88 -3.40 -20.64 5.45
CA MET A 88 -4.22 -19.44 5.54
C MET A 88 -3.40 -18.15 5.68
N THR A 89 -2.25 -18.22 6.35
CA THR A 89 -1.39 -17.03 6.58
C THR A 89 -0.77 -16.49 5.30
N GLU A 90 -0.51 -17.36 4.30
CA GLU A 90 0.02 -16.96 3.00
C GLU A 90 -1.07 -16.42 2.04
N THR A 91 -2.33 -16.68 2.34
CA THR A 91 -3.45 -16.46 1.41
C THR A 91 -4.13 -15.13 1.63
N TYR A 92 -4.10 -14.57 2.83
CA TYR A 92 -4.68 -13.27 3.11
C TYR A 92 -3.75 -12.11 2.68
N PRO A 93 -4.25 -11.17 1.89
CA PRO A 93 -3.42 -10.19 1.18
C PRO A 93 -3.01 -8.97 2.03
N TRP A 94 -2.66 -9.14 3.30
CA TRP A 94 -2.27 -8.03 4.19
C TRP A 94 -1.16 -7.16 3.59
N VAL A 95 -0.02 -7.77 3.30
CA VAL A 95 1.16 -7.04 2.78
C VAL A 95 0.86 -6.40 1.43
N THR A 96 0.14 -7.11 0.56
CA THR A 96 -0.16 -6.63 -0.79
C THR A 96 -1.11 -5.43 -0.78
N LEU A 97 -2.12 -5.43 0.10
CA LEU A 97 -3.03 -4.29 0.29
C LEU A 97 -2.29 -3.07 0.86
N TYR A 98 -1.41 -3.26 1.85
CA TYR A 98 -0.60 -2.16 2.37
C TYR A 98 0.42 -1.63 1.36
N ASN A 99 0.98 -2.49 0.51
CA ASN A 99 1.81 -2.03 -0.61
C ASN A 99 1.01 -1.16 -1.60
N THR A 100 -0.23 -1.54 -1.90
CA THR A 100 -1.12 -0.71 -2.72
C THR A 100 -1.37 0.65 -2.07
N ILE A 101 -1.65 0.69 -0.76
CA ILE A 101 -1.82 1.93 0.00
C ILE A 101 -0.54 2.77 -0.04
N PHE A 102 0.63 2.17 0.09
CA PHE A 102 1.90 2.87 0.00
C PHE A 102 2.09 3.57 -1.35
N TYR A 103 1.89 2.84 -2.47
CA TYR A 103 1.98 3.44 -3.81
C TYR A 103 0.96 4.56 -4.03
N THR A 104 -0.27 4.34 -3.61
CA THR A 104 -1.33 5.36 -3.77
C THR A 104 -1.08 6.59 -2.92
N ASN A 105 -0.51 6.47 -1.72
CA ASN A 105 -0.11 7.61 -0.90
C ASN A 105 0.95 8.45 -1.62
N SER A 106 2.02 7.83 -2.15
CA SER A 106 3.05 8.56 -2.90
C SER A 106 2.46 9.32 -4.10
N VAL A 107 1.52 8.70 -4.82
CA VAL A 107 0.83 9.37 -5.94
C VAL A 107 -0.01 10.56 -5.46
N ILE A 108 -0.79 10.40 -4.39
CA ILE A 108 -1.68 11.44 -3.86
C ILE A 108 -0.88 12.67 -3.40
N ASP A 109 0.27 12.43 -2.77
CA ASP A 109 1.09 13.49 -2.20
C ASP A 109 1.82 14.30 -3.29
N ASP A 110 2.36 13.64 -4.32
CA ASP A 110 3.33 14.25 -5.21
C ASP A 110 2.82 14.54 -6.64
N VAL A 111 1.77 13.85 -7.13
CA VAL A 111 1.34 13.97 -8.53
C VAL A 111 0.96 15.40 -8.95
N MET A 112 0.43 16.21 -8.04
CA MET A 112 0.02 17.59 -8.37
C MET A 112 1.21 18.51 -8.63
N SER A 113 2.38 18.20 -8.10
CA SER A 113 3.63 18.94 -8.33
C SER A 113 4.43 18.46 -9.55
N SER A 114 4.04 17.34 -10.18
CA SER A 114 4.76 16.70 -11.27
C SER A 114 4.82 17.58 -12.54
N GLU A 115 5.80 17.30 -13.39
CA GLU A 115 5.90 17.90 -14.73
C GLU A 115 4.91 17.22 -15.69
N VAL A 116 4.22 18.03 -16.51
CA VAL A 116 3.29 17.52 -17.53
C VAL A 116 4.09 17.14 -18.78
N ASP A 117 4.17 15.87 -19.07
CA ASP A 117 4.89 15.29 -20.23
C ASP A 117 3.96 14.50 -21.17
N THR A 118 2.67 14.45 -20.86
CA THR A 118 1.64 13.78 -21.68
C THR A 118 0.33 14.55 -21.64
N TYR A 119 -0.52 14.34 -22.67
CA TYR A 119 -1.90 14.85 -22.72
C TYR A 119 -2.94 13.72 -22.55
N ASP A 120 -2.50 12.49 -22.45
CA ASP A 120 -3.40 11.33 -22.33
C ASP A 120 -4.00 11.22 -20.92
N ASP A 121 -3.25 11.67 -19.91
CA ASP A 121 -3.64 11.65 -18.50
C ASP A 121 -3.53 13.03 -17.88
N THR A 122 -4.46 13.37 -17.00
CA THR A 122 -4.35 14.58 -16.16
C THR A 122 -3.90 14.22 -14.74
N LYS A 123 -3.25 15.15 -14.06
CA LYS A 123 -2.81 14.99 -12.67
C LYS A 123 -4.01 14.69 -11.75
N GLU A 124 -5.10 15.41 -11.98
CA GLU A 124 -6.34 15.28 -11.22
C GLU A 124 -6.96 13.91 -11.39
N GLN A 125 -6.94 13.34 -12.61
CA GLN A 125 -7.42 12.01 -12.89
C GLN A 125 -6.59 10.97 -12.15
N ILE A 126 -5.26 11.03 -12.26
CA ILE A 126 -4.35 10.09 -11.59
C ILE A 126 -4.54 10.17 -10.06
N LYS A 127 -4.67 11.38 -9.51
CA LYS A 127 -4.94 11.59 -8.09
C LYS A 127 -6.28 10.99 -7.65
N ALA A 128 -7.33 11.19 -8.45
CA ALA A 128 -8.66 10.64 -8.16
C ALA A 128 -8.65 9.11 -8.18
N GLU A 129 -7.97 8.50 -9.15
CA GLU A 129 -7.78 7.04 -9.21
C GLU A 129 -7.02 6.51 -7.99
N ALA A 130 -5.95 7.22 -7.57
CA ALA A 130 -5.18 6.85 -6.38
C ALA A 130 -6.02 6.93 -5.10
N LEU A 131 -6.85 7.97 -4.95
CA LEU A 131 -7.78 8.10 -3.83
C LEU A 131 -8.80 6.97 -3.80
N LEU A 132 -9.37 6.61 -4.96
CA LEU A 132 -10.32 5.52 -5.08
C LEU A 132 -9.68 4.17 -4.73
N LEU A 133 -8.51 3.89 -5.28
CA LEU A 133 -7.80 2.62 -5.05
C LEU A 133 -7.37 2.49 -3.58
N ARG A 134 -6.92 3.59 -2.96
CA ARG A 134 -6.59 3.63 -1.53
C ARG A 134 -7.81 3.35 -0.65
N ALA A 135 -8.93 4.00 -0.95
CA ALA A 135 -10.17 3.77 -0.21
C ALA A 135 -10.64 2.31 -0.33
N TYR A 136 -10.52 1.74 -1.53
CA TYR A 136 -10.88 0.35 -1.79
C TYR A 136 -9.94 -0.63 -1.04
N ALA A 137 -8.62 -0.36 -1.02
CA ALA A 137 -7.69 -1.19 -0.26
C ALA A 137 -7.98 -1.16 1.26
N HIS A 138 -8.31 -0.01 1.82
CA HIS A 138 -8.74 0.09 3.23
C HIS A 138 -10.07 -0.62 3.49
N PHE A 139 -11.01 -0.51 2.57
CA PHE A 139 -12.28 -1.24 2.67
C PHE A 139 -12.06 -2.76 2.71
N GLU A 140 -11.19 -3.28 1.84
CA GLU A 140 -10.84 -4.70 1.83
C GLU A 140 -10.14 -5.14 3.13
N LEU A 141 -9.20 -4.32 3.64
CA LEU A 141 -8.55 -4.57 4.94
C LEU A 141 -9.55 -4.60 6.09
N LEU A 142 -10.49 -3.65 6.10
CA LEU A 142 -11.54 -3.60 7.11
C LEU A 142 -12.39 -4.87 7.11
N ASN A 143 -12.83 -5.31 5.92
CA ASN A 143 -13.69 -6.50 5.81
C ASN A 143 -12.96 -7.80 6.14
N LEU A 144 -11.64 -7.88 5.91
CA LEU A 144 -10.88 -9.09 6.16
C LEU A 144 -10.39 -9.23 7.61
N TYR A 145 -10.05 -8.10 8.24
CA TYR A 145 -9.29 -8.13 9.49
C TYR A 145 -9.94 -7.42 10.66
N ALA A 146 -10.91 -6.54 10.42
CA ALA A 146 -11.57 -5.85 11.52
C ALA A 146 -12.73 -6.68 12.08
N VAL A 147 -12.90 -6.56 13.39
CA VAL A 147 -14.10 -7.10 14.06
C VAL A 147 -15.33 -6.33 13.57
N PRO A 148 -16.45 -7.00 13.28
CA PRO A 148 -17.68 -6.32 12.89
C PRO A 148 -18.07 -5.24 13.91
N TYR A 149 -18.49 -4.07 13.41
CA TYR A 149 -18.89 -2.97 14.26
C TYR A 149 -20.01 -3.37 15.20
N ASN A 150 -19.80 -3.12 16.50
CA ASN A 150 -20.82 -3.25 17.52
C ASN A 150 -20.80 -1.98 18.38
N ALA A 151 -21.94 -1.34 18.53
CA ALA A 151 -22.07 -0.09 19.31
C ALA A 151 -21.57 -0.22 20.76
N SER A 152 -21.64 -1.42 21.35
CA SER A 152 -21.15 -1.68 22.71
C SER A 152 -19.62 -1.78 22.82
N THR A 153 -18.91 -2.06 21.69
CA THR A 153 -17.45 -2.21 21.65
C THR A 153 -16.73 -1.02 21.01
N ALA A 154 -17.47 -0.10 20.39
CA ALA A 154 -16.92 1.07 19.71
C ALA A 154 -16.38 2.16 20.66
N ALA A 155 -16.59 2.02 21.97
CA ALA A 155 -16.20 3.01 22.99
C ALA A 155 -14.97 2.60 23.83
N SER A 156 -14.26 1.52 23.43
CA SER A 156 -13.08 1.02 24.16
C SER A 156 -11.76 1.37 23.48
#